data_f88bbbdb4508756e1403b3b5593ef3eb
#
_entry.id   f88bbbdb4508756e1403b3b5593ef3eb
#
_cell.length_a   1.000
_cell.length_b   1.000
_cell.length_c   1.000
_cell.angle_alpha   90.00
_cell.angle_beta   90.00
_cell.angle_gamma   90.00
#
_symmetry.space_group_name_H-M   'P 1'
#
loop_
_entity.id
_entity.type
_entity.pdbx_description
1 polymer ?
#
loop_
_entity_poly.entity_id
_entity_poly.type
_entity_poly.pdbx_seq_one_letter_code
_entity_poly.pdbx_strand_id
1 'polypeptide(L)'
;SLVYSDVNQERVLFTTVNQWFDESIFYENTIKNIYYPSVSYKEFSKYNNEFYKKFKIYPNEITILAYDALGLIYYAWKKNGEINSVNDFLFKNKIKGKIGTFSFKNGKVSQELDIYKTDKKKFIKF
;
A
#
# COMPACT_ATOMS: atom_id res chain seq x y z
N SER A 1 -22.50 10.46 -8.17
CA SER A 1 -21.57 10.59 -7.05
C SER A 1 -22.37 10.85 -5.77
N LEU A 2 -21.90 10.33 -4.62
CA LEU A 2 -22.59 10.47 -3.32
C LEU A 2 -22.80 11.94 -2.90
N VAL A 3 -21.97 12.84 -3.40
CA VAL A 3 -22.06 14.28 -3.11
C VAL A 3 -23.27 14.93 -3.78
N TYR A 4 -23.70 14.40 -4.92
CA TYR A 4 -24.91 14.88 -5.60
C TYR A 4 -26.21 14.36 -4.97
N SER A 5 -26.10 13.51 -3.95
CA SER A 5 -27.23 12.92 -3.22
C SER A 5 -27.49 13.58 -1.86
N ASP A 6 -27.07 14.83 -1.68
CA ASP A 6 -27.25 15.63 -0.45
C ASP A 6 -26.76 14.92 0.84
N VAL A 7 -25.71 14.10 0.73
CA VAL A 7 -25.13 13.40 1.87
C VAL A 7 -24.41 14.41 2.75
N ASN A 8 -24.88 14.57 3.98
CA ASN A 8 -24.23 15.45 4.94
C ASN A 8 -22.89 14.86 5.40
N GLN A 9 -21.79 15.46 4.92
CA GLN A 9 -20.41 15.03 5.19
C GLN A 9 -20.00 15.11 6.67
N GLU A 10 -20.73 15.83 7.50
CA GLU A 10 -20.48 15.90 8.94
C GLU A 10 -21.01 14.68 9.69
N ARG A 11 -21.96 13.96 9.08
CA ARG A 11 -22.64 12.78 9.66
C ARG A 11 -22.17 11.46 9.06
N VAL A 12 -21.38 11.48 8.01
CA VAL A 12 -20.98 10.29 7.27
C VAL A 12 -19.46 10.20 7.15
N LEU A 13 -18.92 9.05 7.49
CA LEU A 13 -17.52 8.73 7.30
C LEU A 13 -17.31 8.20 5.88
N PHE A 14 -16.52 8.90 5.08
CA PHE A 14 -16.13 8.42 3.75
C PHE A 14 -14.92 7.51 3.88
N THR A 15 -15.08 6.28 3.42
CA THR A 15 -13.99 5.31 3.35
C THR A 15 -13.83 4.80 1.94
N THR A 16 -12.61 4.49 1.55
CA THR A 16 -12.32 3.85 0.26
C THR A 16 -11.34 2.70 0.46
N VAL A 17 -11.15 1.91 -0.59
CA VAL A 17 -10.12 0.87 -0.64
C VAL A 17 -8.74 1.50 -0.71
N ASN A 18 -7.70 0.69 -0.70
CA ASN A 18 -6.31 1.15 -0.78
C ASN A 18 -6.13 2.21 -1.87
N GLN A 19 -5.76 3.41 -1.46
CA GLN A 19 -5.36 4.51 -2.32
C GLN A 19 -3.85 4.72 -2.14
N TRP A 20 -3.11 4.57 -3.22
CA TRP A 20 -1.66 4.69 -3.22
C TRP A 20 -1.24 6.16 -3.25
N PHE A 21 -1.48 6.93 -2.20
CA PHE A 21 -1.02 8.31 -2.03
C PHE A 21 -1.03 9.15 -3.33
N ASP A 22 -2.12 9.01 -4.11
CA ASP A 22 -2.31 9.79 -5.32
C ASP A 22 -2.79 11.19 -4.95
N GLU A 23 -1.98 12.21 -5.26
CA GLU A 23 -2.30 13.60 -4.96
C GLU A 23 -3.50 14.11 -5.77
N SER A 24 -3.93 13.43 -6.81
CA SER A 24 -5.13 13.80 -7.56
C SER A 24 -6.38 13.87 -6.67
N ILE A 25 -6.41 13.08 -5.61
CA ILE A 25 -7.49 13.10 -4.60
C ILE A 25 -7.67 14.48 -3.94
N PHE A 26 -6.62 15.30 -3.89
CA PHE A 26 -6.69 16.65 -3.31
C PHE A 26 -7.41 17.67 -4.19
N TYR A 27 -7.63 17.34 -5.45
CA TYR A 27 -8.40 18.17 -6.40
C TYR A 27 -9.89 17.83 -6.38
N GLU A 28 -10.28 16.77 -5.68
CA GLU A 28 -11.68 16.45 -5.42
C GLU A 28 -12.25 17.38 -4.33
N ASN A 29 -12.70 18.55 -4.75
CA ASN A 29 -13.21 19.60 -3.85
C ASN A 29 -14.49 19.20 -3.09
N THR A 30 -15.13 18.11 -3.50
CA THR A 30 -16.44 17.69 -2.99
C THR A 30 -16.35 16.77 -1.77
N ILE A 31 -15.20 16.13 -1.52
CA ILE A 31 -15.00 15.21 -0.40
C ILE A 31 -13.84 15.71 0.45
N LYS A 32 -14.13 16.13 1.67
CA LYS A 32 -13.11 16.78 2.53
C LYS A 32 -12.25 15.81 3.32
N ASN A 33 -12.80 14.70 3.77
CA ASN A 33 -12.09 13.74 4.61
C ASN A 33 -12.35 12.33 4.10
N ILE A 34 -11.34 11.72 3.52
CA ILE A 34 -11.41 10.32 3.07
C ILE A 34 -10.48 9.51 3.95
N TYR A 35 -10.98 8.40 4.48
CA TYR A 35 -10.19 7.42 5.22
C TYR A 35 -9.95 6.19 4.35
N TYR A 36 -8.73 5.69 4.35
CA TYR A 36 -8.37 4.54 3.54
C TYR A 36 -7.16 3.78 4.13
N PRO A 37 -7.10 2.45 3.94
CA PRO A 37 -5.92 1.68 4.26
C PRO A 37 -4.84 1.90 3.20
N SER A 38 -3.59 2.00 3.62
CA SER A 38 -2.44 2.02 2.70
C SER A 38 -1.16 1.57 3.39
N VAL A 39 -0.12 1.35 2.59
CA VAL A 39 1.23 1.08 3.08
C VAL A 39 1.81 2.29 3.83
N SER A 40 2.97 2.14 4.48
CA SER A 40 3.64 3.26 5.11
C SER A 40 3.98 4.37 4.10
N TYR A 41 3.45 5.57 4.28
CA TYR A 41 3.76 6.73 3.43
C TYR A 41 5.26 7.03 3.37
N LYS A 42 5.96 6.86 4.48
CA LYS A 42 7.41 7.06 4.56
C LYS A 42 8.18 6.10 3.64
N GLU A 43 7.84 4.82 3.68
CA GLU A 43 8.51 3.80 2.85
C GLU A 43 8.13 3.98 1.38
N PHE A 44 6.86 4.28 1.09
CA PHE A 44 6.38 4.60 -0.24
C PHE A 44 7.14 5.79 -0.85
N SER A 45 7.21 6.93 -0.14
CA SER A 45 7.90 8.13 -0.62
C SER A 45 9.40 7.89 -0.84
N LYS A 46 10.04 7.13 0.05
CA LYS A 46 11.43 6.75 -0.10
C LYS A 46 11.65 5.93 -1.37
N TYR A 47 10.81 4.92 -1.60
CA TYR A 47 10.90 4.07 -2.79
C TYR A 47 10.67 4.89 -4.07
N ASN A 48 9.64 5.74 -4.12
CA ASN A 48 9.36 6.60 -5.25
C ASN A 48 10.55 7.47 -5.63
N ASN A 49 11.19 8.09 -4.63
CA ASN A 49 12.35 8.94 -4.86
C ASN A 49 13.57 8.14 -5.36
N GLU A 50 13.83 6.96 -4.79
CA GLU A 50 14.90 6.08 -5.24
C GLU A 50 14.66 5.61 -6.68
N PHE A 51 13.44 5.21 -7.01
CA PHE A 51 13.05 4.76 -8.34
C PHE A 51 13.18 5.89 -9.36
N TYR A 52 12.68 7.09 -9.05
CA TYR A 52 12.80 8.26 -9.91
C TYR A 52 14.25 8.65 -10.16
N LYS A 53 15.11 8.61 -9.13
CA LYS A 53 16.54 8.89 -9.31
C LYS A 53 17.19 7.96 -10.32
N LYS A 54 16.79 6.69 -10.32
CA LYS A 54 17.36 5.66 -11.20
C LYS A 54 16.76 5.66 -12.60
N PHE A 55 15.45 5.77 -12.71
CA PHE A 55 14.73 5.54 -13.98
C PHE A 55 14.13 6.81 -14.59
N LYS A 56 14.15 7.94 -13.87
CA LYS A 56 13.58 9.24 -14.29
C LYS A 56 12.07 9.22 -14.55
N ILE A 57 11.40 8.20 -14.05
CA ILE A 57 9.93 8.05 -14.04
C ILE A 57 9.49 7.62 -12.65
N TYR A 58 8.24 7.87 -12.29
CA TYR A 58 7.67 7.34 -11.06
C TYR A 58 7.14 5.92 -11.27
N PRO A 59 7.28 5.03 -10.27
CA PRO A 59 6.72 3.70 -10.35
C PRO A 59 5.19 3.76 -10.26
N ASN A 60 4.51 2.89 -10.98
CA ASN A 60 3.10 2.65 -10.74
C ASN A 60 2.90 1.60 -9.63
N GLU A 61 1.66 1.42 -9.20
CA GLU A 61 1.30 0.51 -8.11
C GLU A 61 1.71 -0.95 -8.37
N ILE A 62 1.56 -1.40 -9.62
CA ILE A 62 1.95 -2.76 -10.03
C ILE A 62 3.46 -2.95 -9.90
N THR A 63 4.26 -1.95 -10.27
CA THR A 63 5.72 -1.98 -10.13
C THR A 63 6.14 -2.15 -8.66
N ILE A 64 5.44 -1.48 -7.76
CA ILE A 64 5.69 -1.54 -6.31
C ILE A 64 5.37 -2.95 -5.79
N LEU A 65 4.20 -3.47 -6.14
CA LEU A 65 3.78 -4.82 -5.73
C LEU A 65 4.72 -5.90 -6.30
N ALA A 66 5.11 -5.77 -7.57
CA ALA A 66 6.03 -6.70 -8.22
C ALA A 66 7.41 -6.69 -7.54
N TYR A 67 7.90 -5.53 -7.12
CA TYR A 67 9.17 -5.43 -6.42
C TYR A 67 9.17 -6.21 -5.10
N ASP A 68 8.15 -6.02 -4.26
CA ASP A 68 8.02 -6.75 -3.00
C ASP A 68 7.75 -8.25 -3.23
N ALA A 69 6.97 -8.61 -4.25
CA ALA A 69 6.73 -10.01 -4.61
C ALA A 69 8.02 -10.73 -5.02
N LEU A 70 8.84 -10.12 -5.87
CA LEU A 70 10.15 -10.66 -6.25
C LEU A 70 11.09 -10.77 -5.04
N GLY A 71 11.04 -9.81 -4.13
CA GLY A 71 11.79 -9.85 -2.88
C GLY A 71 11.40 -11.05 -2.00
N LEU A 72 10.10 -11.35 -1.91
CA LEU A 72 9.58 -12.52 -1.18
C LEU A 72 10.00 -13.85 -1.84
N ILE A 73 9.92 -13.92 -3.17
CA ILE A 73 10.39 -15.10 -3.93
C ILE A 73 11.88 -15.33 -3.68
N TYR A 74 12.70 -14.29 -3.82
CA TYR A 74 14.13 -14.37 -3.56
C TYR A 74 14.43 -14.81 -2.13
N TYR A 75 13.72 -14.29 -1.15
CA TYR A 75 13.87 -14.67 0.25
C TYR A 75 13.52 -16.14 0.49
N ALA A 76 12.41 -16.62 -0.08
CA ALA A 76 12.01 -18.02 0.00
C ALA A 76 13.07 -18.95 -0.62
N TRP A 77 13.53 -18.60 -1.83
CA TRP A 77 14.57 -19.35 -2.52
C TRP A 77 15.88 -19.40 -1.72
N LYS A 78 16.34 -18.26 -1.21
CA LYS A 78 17.57 -18.20 -0.40
C LYS A 78 17.48 -19.04 0.88
N LYS A 79 16.27 -19.11 1.46
CA LYS A 79 16.05 -19.86 2.71
C LYS A 79 15.97 -21.38 2.47
N ASN A 80 15.31 -21.80 1.41
CA ASN A 80 14.97 -23.21 1.16
C ASN A 80 15.89 -23.88 0.12
N GLY A 81 16.71 -23.11 -0.60
CA GLY A 81 17.53 -23.58 -1.74
C GLY A 81 16.76 -23.73 -3.04
N GLU A 82 15.48 -24.07 -2.97
CA GLU A 82 14.56 -24.21 -4.11
C GLU A 82 13.14 -23.85 -3.69
N ILE A 83 12.27 -23.64 -4.65
CA ILE A 83 10.84 -23.36 -4.43
C ILE A 83 10.05 -24.39 -5.23
N ASN A 84 9.41 -25.31 -4.54
CA ASN A 84 8.67 -26.42 -5.14
C ASN A 84 7.16 -26.32 -4.91
N SER A 85 6.75 -25.57 -3.90
CA SER A 85 5.33 -25.46 -3.53
C SER A 85 5.00 -24.11 -2.86
N VAL A 86 3.70 -23.83 -2.73
CA VAL A 86 3.20 -22.68 -1.96
C VAL A 86 3.61 -22.76 -0.49
N ASN A 87 3.88 -23.96 0.03
CA ASN A 87 4.30 -24.14 1.43
C ASN A 87 5.69 -23.55 1.71
N ASP A 88 6.52 -23.37 0.69
CA ASP A 88 7.84 -22.75 0.81
C ASP A 88 7.77 -21.27 1.17
N PHE A 89 6.57 -20.66 1.02
CA PHE A 89 6.26 -19.31 1.44
C PHE A 89 5.58 -19.21 2.82
N LEU A 90 5.41 -20.33 3.54
CA LEU A 90 4.83 -20.33 4.88
C LEU A 90 5.90 -19.93 5.91
N PHE A 91 6.10 -18.64 6.07
CA PHE A 91 7.03 -18.11 7.05
C PHE A 91 6.37 -17.95 8.41
N LYS A 92 7.06 -18.40 9.48
CA LYS A 92 6.58 -18.22 10.86
C LYS A 92 6.55 -16.76 11.29
N ASN A 93 7.51 -15.98 10.82
CA ASN A 93 7.65 -14.57 11.16
C ASN A 93 7.16 -13.68 10.03
N LYS A 94 6.76 -12.46 10.39
CA LYS A 94 6.50 -11.42 9.40
C LYS A 94 7.76 -11.10 8.61
N ILE A 95 7.60 -10.85 7.33
CA ILE A 95 8.69 -10.45 6.44
C ILE A 95 8.49 -9.01 6.03
N LYS A 96 9.48 -8.18 6.30
CA LYS A 96 9.51 -6.80 5.83
C LYS A 96 10.07 -6.77 4.41
N GLY A 97 9.22 -6.38 3.45
CA GLY A 97 9.60 -6.05 2.09
C GLY A 97 10.19 -4.65 1.99
N LYS A 98 10.31 -4.12 0.79
CA LYS A 98 10.78 -2.75 0.56
C LYS A 98 9.77 -1.71 1.06
N ILE A 99 8.48 -1.97 0.85
CA ILE A 99 7.38 -1.07 1.18
C ILE A 99 6.40 -1.74 2.13
N GLY A 100 6.02 -3.00 1.87
CA GLY A 100 5.07 -3.75 2.66
C GLY A 100 5.71 -4.59 3.76
N THR A 101 4.91 -4.92 4.77
CA THR A 101 5.20 -5.96 5.75
C THR A 101 4.18 -7.07 5.58
N PHE A 102 4.65 -8.30 5.39
CA PHE A 102 3.82 -9.44 5.02
C PHE A 102 3.81 -10.50 6.11
N SER A 103 2.66 -11.10 6.32
CA SER A 103 2.50 -12.30 7.14
C SER A 103 1.84 -13.42 6.34
N PHE A 104 2.17 -14.64 6.69
CA PHE A 104 1.74 -15.85 5.98
C PHE A 104 1.01 -16.76 6.96
N LYS A 105 -0.26 -17.03 6.70
CA LYS A 105 -1.07 -17.89 7.56
C LYS A 105 -2.04 -18.71 6.71
N ASN A 106 -2.07 -20.02 6.92
CA ASN A 106 -3.01 -20.93 6.26
C ASN A 106 -3.04 -20.78 4.73
N GLY A 107 -1.86 -20.70 4.09
CA GLY A 107 -1.74 -20.52 2.64
C GLY A 107 -2.17 -19.15 2.12
N LYS A 108 -2.43 -18.18 3.01
CA LYS A 108 -2.80 -16.81 2.66
C LYS A 108 -1.69 -15.84 3.03
N VAL A 109 -1.51 -14.84 2.18
CA VAL A 109 -0.63 -13.70 2.43
C VAL A 109 -1.49 -12.54 2.91
N SER A 110 -1.07 -11.90 4.00
CA SER A 110 -1.67 -10.66 4.49
C SER A 110 -0.61 -9.57 4.53
N GLN A 111 -0.94 -8.39 4.03
CA GLN A 111 -0.10 -7.21 4.12
C GLN A 111 -0.58 -6.32 5.25
N GLU A 112 0.35 -5.79 6.04
CA GLU A 112 0.03 -4.79 7.05
C GLU A 112 -0.21 -3.44 6.38
N LEU A 113 -1.30 -2.79 6.76
CA LEU A 113 -1.67 -1.47 6.26
C LEU A 113 -1.90 -0.53 7.44
N ASP A 114 -1.53 0.71 7.25
CA ASP A 114 -1.88 1.81 8.13
C ASP A 114 -3.18 2.46 7.64
N ILE A 115 -3.93 3.11 8.52
CA ILE A 115 -5.07 3.93 8.13
C ILE A 115 -4.59 5.36 7.92
N TYR A 116 -4.97 5.95 6.80
CA TYR A 116 -4.69 7.33 6.47
C TYR A 116 -5.99 8.12 6.27
N LYS A 117 -5.92 9.40 6.50
CA LYS A 117 -6.93 10.37 6.07
C LYS A 117 -6.30 11.47 5.25
N THR A 118 -7.08 12.04 4.33
CA THR A 118 -6.70 13.26 3.63
C THR A 118 -7.17 14.47 4.45
N ASP A 119 -6.30 15.44 4.66
CA ASP A 119 -6.63 16.71 5.29
C ASP A 119 -5.71 17.81 4.76
N LYS A 120 -6.28 18.93 4.31
CA LYS A 120 -5.54 20.13 3.84
C LYS A 120 -4.42 19.79 2.86
N LYS A 121 -4.70 18.97 1.86
CA LYS A 121 -3.72 18.47 0.87
C LYS A 121 -2.53 17.69 1.48
N LYS A 122 -2.78 16.92 2.51
CA LYS A 122 -1.80 16.05 3.15
C LYS A 122 -2.40 14.68 3.44
N PHE A 123 -1.54 13.67 3.41
CA PHE A 123 -1.86 12.33 3.89
C PHE A 123 -1.44 12.24 5.36
N ILE A 124 -2.40 12.07 6.23
CA ILE A 124 -2.16 12.01 7.67
C ILE A 124 -2.45 10.59 8.14
N LYS A 125 -1.48 9.97 8.79
CA LYS A 125 -1.68 8.68 9.43
C LYS A 125 -2.63 8.86 10.62
N PHE A 126 -3.66 8.00 10.66
CA PHE A 126 -4.69 7.99 11.71
C PHE A 126 -4.30 7.03 12.84
#